data_acaf727e30fe4aed047868cf3fc6d0c3
#
_entry.id   acaf727e30fe4aed047868cf3fc6d0c3
#
_cell.length_a   1.000
_cell.length_b   1.000
_cell.length_c   1.000
_cell.angle_alpha   90.00
_cell.angle_beta   90.00
_cell.angle_gamma   90.00
#
_symmetry.space_group_name_H-M   'P 1'
#
loop_
_entity.id
_entity.type
_entity.pdbx_description
1 polymer ?
#
loop_
_entity_poly.entity_id
_entity_poly.type
_entity_poly.pdbx_seq_one_letter_code
_entity_poly.pdbx_strand_id
1 'polypeptide(L)' 'MDFDIHVEFNKYLKRMELNRHLMAKNEYLERKRVFIAGISQYHMYLTRDVAEIDDDEAAAKLLHAVEGQLSDFWNEQK' A
#
# COMPACT_ATOMS: atom_id res chain seq x y z
N MET A 1 3.04 14.44 -11.34
CA MET A 1 2.00 13.40 -11.52
C MET A 1 1.15 13.32 -10.26
N ASP A 2 -0.14 13.50 -10.42
CA ASP A 2 -1.05 13.51 -9.28
C ASP A 2 -1.40 12.10 -8.82
N PHE A 3 -1.46 11.92 -7.52
CA PHE A 3 -1.89 10.65 -6.95
C PHE A 3 -3.40 10.57 -6.97
N ASP A 4 -3.94 9.47 -7.51
CA ASP A 4 -5.37 9.22 -7.52
C ASP A 4 -5.61 7.80 -6.98
N ILE A 5 -6.29 7.71 -5.85
CA ILE A 5 -6.47 6.44 -5.14
C ILE A 5 -7.27 5.43 -5.96
N HIS A 6 -8.20 5.90 -6.77
CA HIS A 6 -9.01 5.01 -7.62
C HIS A 6 -8.18 4.42 -8.76
N VAL A 7 -7.30 5.22 -9.34
CA VAL A 7 -6.35 4.77 -10.36
C VAL A 7 -5.39 3.73 -9.77
N GLU A 8 -4.87 4.01 -8.57
CA GLU A 8 -3.96 3.08 -7.90
C GLU A 8 -4.65 1.77 -7.54
N PHE A 9 -5.91 1.82 -7.13
CA PHE A 9 -6.67 0.61 -6.86
C PHE A 9 -6.89 -0.22 -8.12
N ASN A 10 -7.18 0.43 -9.25
CA ASN A 10 -7.32 -0.28 -10.52
C ASN A 10 -6.01 -0.94 -10.97
N LYS A 11 -4.87 -0.29 -10.73
CA LYS A 11 -3.55 -0.89 -10.98
C LYS A 11 -3.33 -2.12 -10.11
N TYR A 12 -3.76 -2.05 -8.84
CA TYR A 12 -3.68 -3.18 -7.92
C TYR A 12 -4.50 -4.37 -8.43
N LEU A 13 -5.75 -4.13 -8.84
CA LEU A 13 -6.60 -5.20 -9.37
C LEU A 13 -5.95 -5.85 -10.60
N LYS A 14 -5.39 -5.05 -11.48
CA LYS A 14 -4.72 -5.53 -12.67
C LYS A 14 -3.50 -6.40 -12.33
N ARG A 15 -2.69 -5.94 -11.37
CA ARG A 15 -1.51 -6.68 -10.90
C ARG A 15 -1.89 -8.03 -10.31
N MET A 16 -3.03 -8.08 -9.61
CA MET A 16 -3.52 -9.31 -8.98
C MET A 16 -4.35 -10.16 -9.93
N GLU A 17 -4.45 -9.77 -11.20
CA GLU A 17 -5.23 -10.46 -12.23
C GLU A 17 -6.71 -10.60 -11.83
N LEU A 18 -7.23 -9.58 -11.16
CA LEU A 18 -8.63 -9.52 -10.73
C LEU A 18 -9.43 -8.67 -11.68
N ASN A 19 -10.54 -9.19 -12.17
CA ASN A 19 -11.42 -8.47 -13.09
C ASN A 19 -12.63 -7.94 -12.33
N ARG A 20 -12.74 -6.60 -12.22
CA ARG A 20 -13.84 -5.97 -11.48
C ARG A 20 -15.21 -6.36 -12.02
N HIS A 21 -15.30 -6.68 -13.33
CA HIS A 21 -16.57 -7.05 -13.94
C HIS A 21 -17.02 -8.46 -13.57
N LEU A 22 -16.10 -9.29 -13.06
CA LEU A 22 -16.38 -10.63 -12.59
C LEU A 22 -16.58 -10.70 -11.09
N MET A 23 -16.39 -9.58 -10.39
CA MET A 23 -16.57 -9.52 -8.94
C MET A 23 -17.99 -9.15 -8.57
N ALA A 24 -18.50 -9.73 -7.50
CA ALA A 24 -19.71 -9.23 -6.88
C ALA A 24 -19.45 -7.81 -6.35
N LYS A 25 -20.48 -6.98 -6.33
CA LYS A 25 -20.35 -5.58 -5.89
C LYS A 25 -19.77 -5.48 -4.47
N ASN A 26 -20.22 -6.31 -3.55
CA ASN A 26 -19.72 -6.30 -2.18
C ASN A 26 -18.26 -6.72 -2.09
N GLU A 27 -17.83 -7.68 -2.90
CA GLU A 27 -16.44 -8.11 -2.96
C GLU A 27 -15.54 -6.98 -3.44
N TYR A 28 -15.95 -6.28 -4.49
CA TYR A 28 -15.21 -5.13 -5.02
C TYR A 28 -15.07 -4.03 -3.97
N LEU A 29 -16.17 -3.68 -3.29
CA LEU A 29 -16.16 -2.64 -2.26
C LEU A 29 -15.29 -3.04 -1.06
N GLU A 30 -15.36 -4.30 -0.64
CA GLU A 30 -14.56 -4.79 0.48
C GLU A 30 -13.07 -4.75 0.17
N ARG A 31 -12.69 -5.21 -1.02
CA ARG A 31 -11.29 -5.16 -1.45
C ARG A 31 -10.78 -3.73 -1.53
N LYS A 32 -11.62 -2.81 -1.99
CA LYS A 32 -11.26 -1.41 -2.08
C LYS A 32 -11.05 -0.80 -0.69
N ARG A 33 -11.91 -1.13 0.28
CA ARG A 33 -11.76 -0.66 1.66
C ARG A 33 -10.45 -1.15 2.27
N VAL A 34 -10.12 -2.42 2.10
CA VAL A 34 -8.87 -2.99 2.61
C VAL A 34 -7.67 -2.31 1.98
N PHE A 35 -7.71 -2.09 0.66
CA PHE A 35 -6.63 -1.41 -0.05
C PHE A 35 -6.42 0.01 0.47
N ILE A 36 -7.51 0.77 0.63
CA ILE A 36 -7.45 2.15 1.14
C ILE A 36 -7.00 2.16 2.59
N ALA A 37 -7.46 1.22 3.41
CA ALA A 37 -7.03 1.12 4.80
C ALA A 37 -5.52 0.89 4.89
N GLY A 38 -4.96 0.05 4.02
CA GLY A 38 -3.51 -0.17 3.97
C GLY A 38 -2.74 1.10 3.61
N ILE A 39 -3.21 1.84 2.62
CA ILE A 39 -2.61 3.12 2.23
C ILE A 39 -2.69 4.11 3.38
N SER A 40 -3.85 4.18 4.05
CA SER A 40 -4.06 5.07 5.19
C SER A 40 -3.09 4.77 6.32
N GLN A 41 -2.89 3.48 6.62
CA GLN A 41 -1.99 3.05 7.67
C GLN A 41 -0.54 3.46 7.35
N TYR A 42 -0.11 3.25 6.12
CA TYR A 42 1.23 3.63 5.69
C TYR A 42 1.41 5.15 5.71
N HIS A 43 0.38 5.88 5.27
CA HIS A 43 0.40 7.35 5.30
C HIS A 43 0.55 7.87 6.73
N MET A 44 -0.17 7.26 7.69
CA MET A 44 -0.05 7.62 9.10
C MET A 44 1.35 7.36 9.62
N TYR A 45 1.94 6.23 9.24
CA TYR A 45 3.31 5.90 9.61
C TYR A 45 4.28 6.97 9.12
N LEU A 46 4.17 7.36 7.84
CA LEU A 46 5.04 8.39 7.26
C LEU A 46 4.87 9.75 7.92
N THR A 47 3.63 10.15 8.18
CA THR A 47 3.34 11.51 8.67
C THR A 47 3.49 11.67 10.17
N ARG A 48 3.39 10.59 10.93
CA ARG A 48 3.48 10.64 12.40
C ARG A 48 4.79 10.10 12.92
N ASP A 49 5.16 8.89 12.51
CA ASP A 49 6.31 8.21 13.08
C ASP A 49 7.62 8.61 12.40
N VAL A 50 7.67 8.57 11.09
CA VAL A 50 8.89 8.89 10.33
C VAL A 50 9.16 10.39 10.34
N ALA A 51 8.12 11.21 10.22
CA ALA A 51 8.26 12.67 10.17
C ALA A 51 8.79 13.28 11.48
N GLU A 52 8.64 12.57 12.61
CA GLU A 52 9.15 13.01 13.90
C GLU A 52 10.66 12.75 14.08
N ILE A 53 11.26 12.02 13.15
CA ILE A 53 12.69 11.71 13.20
C ILE A 53 13.48 12.87 12.59
N ASP A 54 14.31 13.51 13.41
CA ASP A 54 15.11 14.67 12.98
C ASP A 54 16.28 14.30 12.08
N ASP A 55 16.73 13.05 12.16
CA ASP A 55 17.88 12.55 11.40
C ASP A 55 17.41 11.90 10.10
N ASP A 56 17.77 12.51 8.97
CA ASP A 56 17.40 12.04 7.64
C ASP A 56 17.90 10.63 7.36
N GLU A 57 19.11 10.31 7.84
CA GLU A 57 19.68 8.98 7.67
C GLU A 57 18.89 7.92 8.44
N ALA A 58 18.49 8.23 9.68
CA ALA A 58 17.68 7.32 10.47
C ALA A 58 16.30 7.12 9.85
N ALA A 59 15.69 8.19 9.33
CA ALA A 59 14.41 8.12 8.63
C ALA A 59 14.51 7.23 7.38
N ALA A 60 15.58 7.39 6.60
CA ALA A 60 15.81 6.58 5.41
C ALA A 60 15.97 5.09 5.77
N LYS A 61 16.67 4.78 6.87
CA LYS A 61 16.82 3.40 7.33
C LYS A 61 15.48 2.74 7.67
N LEU A 62 14.58 3.49 8.29
CA LEU A 62 13.23 2.98 8.59
C LEU A 62 12.43 2.68 7.33
N LEU A 63 12.51 3.57 6.34
CA LEU A 63 11.82 3.35 5.07
C LEU A 63 12.40 2.14 4.33
N HIS A 64 13.72 1.96 4.35
CA HIS A 64 14.36 0.78 3.77
C HIS A 64 13.94 -0.51 4.50
N ALA A 65 13.77 -0.44 5.81
CA ALA A 65 13.30 -1.60 6.58
C ALA A 65 11.89 -2.01 6.15
N VAL A 66 11.01 -1.04 5.90
CA VAL A 66 9.65 -1.31 5.39
C VAL A 66 9.73 -1.98 4.02
N GLU A 67 10.56 -1.44 3.12
CA GLU A 67 10.75 -2.02 1.79
C GLU A 67 11.21 -3.47 1.87
N GLY A 68 12.16 -3.75 2.76
CA GLY A 68 12.66 -5.11 2.97
C GLY A 68 11.57 -6.07 3.46
N GLN A 69 10.76 -5.61 4.41
CA GLN A 69 9.66 -6.42 4.92
C GLN A 69 8.60 -6.71 3.87
N LEU A 70 8.28 -5.72 3.04
CA LEU A 70 7.34 -5.90 1.93
C LEU A 70 7.89 -6.90 0.90
N SER A 71 9.16 -6.75 0.56
CA SER A 71 9.82 -7.64 -0.39
C SER A 71 9.83 -9.08 0.13
N ASP A 72 10.16 -9.28 1.41
CA ASP A 72 10.18 -10.59 2.04
C ASP A 72 8.80 -11.23 2.03
N PHE A 73 7.77 -10.46 2.36
CA PHE A 73 6.39 -10.95 2.34
C PHE A 73 6.01 -11.47 0.95
N TRP A 74 6.26 -10.66 -0.08
CA TRP A 74 5.86 -11.04 -1.45
C TRP A 74 6.68 -12.24 -1.96
N ASN A 75 7.94 -12.36 -1.55
CA ASN A 75 8.76 -13.52 -1.91
C ASN A 75 8.21 -14.81 -1.28
N GLU A 76 7.66 -14.73 -0.10
CA GLU A 76 7.06 -15.88 0.59
C GLU A 76 5.75 -16.33 -0.05
N GLN A 77 5.08 -15.45 -0.82
CA GLN A 77 3.81 -15.77 -1.46
C GLN A 77 3.95 -16.53 -2.79
N LYS A 78 5.17 -16.74 -3.26
CA LYS A 78 5.42 -17.44 -4.53
C LYS A 78 5.28 -18.95 -4.43
#